data_48678e0debc4aab852157268d5666092
#
_entry.id   48678e0debc4aab852157268d5666092
#
_cell.length_a   1.000
_cell.length_b   1.000
_cell.length_c   1.000
_cell.angle_alpha   90.00
_cell.angle_beta   90.00
_cell.angle_gamma   90.00
#
_symmetry.space_group_name_H-M   'P 1'
#
loop_
_entity.id
_entity.type
_entity.pdbx_description
1 polymer ?
#
loop_
_entity_poly.entity_id
_entity_poly.type
_entity_poly.pdbx_seq_one_letter_code
_entity_poly.pdbx_strand_id
1 'polypeptide(L)'
;ARDIAAEVFENRFKVSKQASKFLEKLKNYNPFIGFNIMVATNKYADYVIEAVKAGADIIISGAGLPIDLPELVAKGQALSENAKKTCIAPIVSSRKSAKVILKMWDRKYNTTADAVVIEGPLAGGHLGFSYDELHELGADTMASKNYKREKYDDEIKDIIEEVRIYEDKFGKKIPVFVAGGIYTREDMEHAMSLGADGVQMGTRFVTTYECDAPDDYKQTYIDAKEEDIVITKSPVGMPGRAVRNDFMDRLKSGPIPIRHCCNCLATSICDRKTIPYCITEALCCAANSDESHALLFCGANAYRATKLEHVADIMKELTEDI
;
A
#
# COMPACT_ATOMS: atom_id res chain seq x y z
N ALA A 1 -2.69 8.38 -19.23
CA ALA A 1 -2.09 7.99 -17.93
C ALA A 1 -0.59 8.31 -17.92
N ARG A 2 0.16 7.92 -18.95
CA ARG A 2 1.63 8.12 -19.01
C ARG A 2 2.00 9.59 -19.07
N ASP A 3 1.35 10.36 -19.93
CA ASP A 3 1.62 11.78 -20.09
C ASP A 3 1.15 12.58 -18.88
N ILE A 4 0.02 12.19 -18.27
CA ILE A 4 -0.49 12.81 -17.03
C ILE A 4 0.37 12.41 -15.83
N ALA A 5 0.80 11.16 -15.72
CA ALA A 5 1.74 10.76 -14.65
C ALA A 5 3.08 11.49 -14.79
N ALA A 6 3.61 11.62 -16.02
CA ALA A 6 4.80 12.39 -16.29
C ALA A 6 4.60 13.88 -15.98
N GLU A 7 3.48 14.48 -16.41
CA GLU A 7 3.16 15.90 -16.18
C GLU A 7 2.89 16.20 -14.70
N VAL A 8 2.20 15.32 -13.96
CA VAL A 8 2.01 15.43 -12.51
C VAL A 8 3.34 15.26 -11.77
N PHE A 9 4.20 14.36 -12.21
CA PHE A 9 5.54 14.18 -11.67
C PHE A 9 6.42 15.41 -11.95
N GLU A 10 6.46 15.89 -13.19
CA GLU A 10 7.26 17.05 -13.57
C GLU A 10 6.80 18.37 -12.92
N ASN A 11 5.50 18.55 -12.70
CA ASN A 11 4.94 19.80 -12.18
C ASN A 11 4.82 19.87 -10.64
N ARG A 12 4.77 18.74 -9.96
CA ARG A 12 4.61 18.70 -8.48
C ARG A 12 5.87 18.34 -7.73
N PHE A 13 6.76 17.62 -8.37
CA PHE A 13 8.03 17.21 -7.79
C PHE A 13 9.13 17.84 -8.64
N LYS A 14 10.10 18.49 -8.03
CA LYS A 14 11.38 18.80 -8.72
C LYS A 14 12.03 17.44 -9.02
N VAL A 15 11.63 16.86 -10.12
CA VAL A 15 12.05 15.52 -10.55
C VAL A 15 13.56 15.52 -10.69
N SER A 16 14.23 14.61 -10.03
CA SER A 16 15.68 14.43 -10.21
C SER A 16 15.99 14.13 -11.66
N LYS A 17 17.20 14.48 -12.14
CA LYS A 17 17.66 14.13 -13.52
C LYS A 17 17.54 12.62 -13.82
N GLN A 18 17.56 11.78 -12.79
CA GLN A 18 17.44 10.32 -12.91
C GLN A 18 15.99 9.90 -13.15
N ALA A 19 15.03 10.49 -12.42
CA ALA A 19 13.62 10.22 -12.63
C ALA A 19 13.15 10.72 -14.00
N SER A 20 13.64 11.86 -14.50
CA SER A 20 13.37 12.32 -15.88
C SER A 20 13.88 11.32 -16.93
N LYS A 21 15.09 10.77 -16.77
CA LYS A 21 15.60 9.72 -17.66
C LYS A 21 14.80 8.42 -17.60
N PHE A 22 14.29 8.08 -16.42
CA PHE A 22 13.42 6.91 -16.23
C PHE A 22 12.07 7.11 -16.92
N LEU A 23 11.46 8.29 -16.79
CA LEU A 23 10.22 8.66 -17.48
C LEU A 23 10.38 8.64 -19.01
N GLU A 24 11.54 9.10 -19.55
CA GLU A 24 11.83 8.97 -20.99
C GLU A 24 11.92 7.49 -21.42
N LYS A 25 12.53 6.63 -20.62
CA LYS A 25 12.55 5.19 -20.91
C LYS A 25 11.14 4.60 -20.86
N LEU A 26 10.29 5.00 -19.89
CA LEU A 26 8.92 4.55 -19.80
C LEU A 26 8.05 4.94 -21.01
N LYS A 27 8.33 6.08 -21.69
CA LYS A 27 7.65 6.47 -22.94
C LYS A 27 7.84 5.46 -24.07
N ASN A 28 8.94 4.73 -24.07
CA ASN A 28 9.29 3.72 -25.08
C ASN A 28 8.87 2.29 -24.70
N TYR A 29 8.46 2.06 -23.44
CA TYR A 29 7.91 0.81 -22.96
C TYR A 29 6.38 0.92 -22.83
N ASN A 30 5.70 -0.22 -22.87
CA ASN A 30 4.27 -0.28 -22.56
C ASN A 30 4.06 -0.86 -21.14
N PRO A 31 4.47 -0.14 -20.06
CA PRO A 31 4.39 -0.65 -18.72
C PRO A 31 2.93 -0.83 -18.29
N PHE A 32 2.69 -1.81 -17.43
CA PHE A 32 1.42 -1.97 -16.73
C PHE A 32 1.41 -1.01 -15.53
N ILE A 33 0.55 0.01 -15.57
CA ILE A 33 0.51 1.08 -14.57
C ILE A 33 -0.75 0.92 -13.70
N GLY A 34 -0.54 0.76 -12.40
CA GLY A 34 -1.60 0.71 -11.39
C GLY A 34 -1.59 1.90 -10.45
N PHE A 35 -2.77 2.20 -9.89
CA PHE A 35 -2.92 3.17 -8.81
C PHE A 35 -3.48 2.47 -7.58
N ASN A 36 -2.80 2.66 -6.45
CA ASN A 36 -3.33 2.26 -5.15
C ASN A 36 -4.09 3.45 -4.55
N ILE A 37 -5.41 3.30 -4.36
CA ILE A 37 -6.30 4.38 -3.91
C ILE A 37 -7.04 3.93 -2.65
N MET A 38 -6.85 4.67 -1.55
CA MET A 38 -7.48 4.39 -0.26
C MET A 38 -8.97 4.74 -0.28
N VAL A 39 -9.82 3.79 0.10
CA VAL A 39 -11.27 3.99 0.27
C VAL A 39 -11.60 5.10 1.28
N ALA A 40 -10.79 5.22 2.32
CA ALA A 40 -10.96 6.21 3.39
C ALA A 40 -10.77 7.67 2.96
N THR A 41 -10.30 7.93 1.74
CA THR A 41 -10.12 9.30 1.24
C THR A 41 -11.45 9.95 0.89
N ASN A 42 -11.57 11.26 1.20
CA ASN A 42 -12.81 12.02 0.94
C ASN A 42 -13.21 12.05 -0.54
N LYS A 43 -12.21 12.01 -1.45
CA LYS A 43 -12.39 12.04 -2.90
C LYS A 43 -12.12 10.70 -3.57
N TYR A 44 -12.37 9.60 -2.89
CA TYR A 44 -12.12 8.25 -3.42
C TYR A 44 -12.70 8.04 -4.81
N ALA A 45 -13.98 8.37 -4.99
CA ALA A 45 -14.67 8.21 -6.26
C ALA A 45 -14.03 9.05 -7.39
N ASP A 46 -13.70 10.31 -7.09
CA ASP A 46 -13.06 11.21 -8.07
C ASP A 46 -11.68 10.68 -8.47
N TYR A 47 -10.88 10.22 -7.51
CA TYR A 47 -9.54 9.67 -7.78
C TYR A 47 -9.60 8.41 -8.65
N VAL A 48 -10.55 7.49 -8.38
CA VAL A 48 -10.74 6.31 -9.21
C VAL A 48 -11.13 6.70 -10.63
N ILE A 49 -12.14 7.56 -10.79
CA ILE A 49 -12.64 7.99 -12.10
C ILE A 49 -11.53 8.68 -12.91
N GLU A 50 -10.78 9.60 -12.30
CA GLU A 50 -9.71 10.32 -13.01
C GLU A 50 -8.53 9.41 -13.35
N ALA A 51 -8.16 8.47 -12.48
CA ALA A 51 -7.12 7.48 -12.80
C ALA A 51 -7.51 6.60 -13.98
N VAL A 52 -8.77 6.15 -14.05
CA VAL A 52 -9.31 5.35 -15.16
C VAL A 52 -9.34 6.16 -16.46
N LYS A 53 -9.82 7.41 -16.42
CA LYS A 53 -9.82 8.34 -17.57
C LYS A 53 -8.39 8.57 -18.09
N ALA A 54 -7.43 8.66 -17.17
CA ALA A 54 -6.01 8.77 -17.50
C ALA A 54 -5.41 7.48 -18.09
N GLY A 55 -6.17 6.38 -18.17
CA GLY A 55 -5.75 5.11 -18.77
C GLY A 55 -4.97 4.18 -17.83
N ALA A 56 -5.30 4.20 -16.55
CA ALA A 56 -4.77 3.22 -15.59
C ALA A 56 -5.06 1.79 -16.06
N ASP A 57 -4.08 0.90 -15.90
CA ASP A 57 -4.24 -0.54 -16.20
C ASP A 57 -4.98 -1.27 -15.10
N ILE A 58 -4.76 -0.86 -13.85
CA ILE A 58 -5.39 -1.46 -12.67
C ILE A 58 -5.60 -0.41 -11.58
N ILE A 59 -6.72 -0.53 -10.88
CA ILE A 59 -6.94 0.16 -9.60
C ILE A 59 -6.89 -0.87 -8.48
N ILE A 60 -6.00 -0.63 -7.53
CA ILE A 60 -5.84 -1.41 -6.30
C ILE A 60 -6.44 -0.58 -5.17
N SER A 61 -7.33 -1.15 -4.36
CA SER A 61 -8.01 -0.39 -3.31
C SER A 61 -8.09 -1.13 -1.99
N GLY A 62 -7.75 -0.42 -0.92
CA GLY A 62 -7.77 -0.88 0.46
C GLY A 62 -8.05 0.26 1.44
N ALA A 63 -7.69 0.10 2.70
CA ALA A 63 -8.05 1.00 3.80
C ALA A 63 -9.57 1.23 3.86
N GLY A 64 -10.32 0.14 3.87
CA GLY A 64 -11.75 -0.01 3.77
C GLY A 64 -12.14 -0.96 2.64
N LEU A 65 -13.39 -1.44 2.64
CA LEU A 65 -13.89 -2.33 1.58
C LEU A 65 -14.28 -1.50 0.35
N PRO A 66 -13.66 -1.73 -0.83
CA PRO A 66 -13.92 -0.95 -2.06
C PRO A 66 -15.20 -1.43 -2.77
N ILE A 67 -16.35 -1.33 -2.09
CA ILE A 67 -17.63 -1.91 -2.54
C ILE A 67 -18.02 -1.37 -3.91
N ASP A 68 -17.84 -0.06 -4.13
CA ASP A 68 -18.30 0.64 -5.32
C ASP A 68 -17.23 0.73 -6.43
N LEU A 69 -16.07 0.12 -6.23
CA LEU A 69 -14.96 0.18 -7.20
C LEU A 69 -15.35 -0.28 -8.62
N PRO A 70 -16.11 -1.38 -8.83
CA PRO A 70 -16.53 -1.77 -10.17
C PRO A 70 -17.37 -0.71 -10.87
N GLU A 71 -18.29 -0.07 -10.15
CA GLU A 71 -19.15 1.02 -10.68
C GLU A 71 -18.32 2.26 -11.02
N LEU A 72 -17.38 2.64 -10.15
CA LEU A 72 -16.53 3.81 -10.37
C LEU A 72 -15.60 3.63 -11.56
N VAL A 73 -15.04 2.42 -11.73
CA VAL A 73 -14.23 2.08 -12.91
C VAL A 73 -15.07 2.12 -14.17
N ALA A 74 -16.28 1.55 -14.16
CA ALA A 74 -17.20 1.62 -15.31
C ALA A 74 -17.56 3.08 -15.68
N LYS A 75 -17.80 3.95 -14.70
CA LYS A 75 -18.01 5.39 -14.92
C LYS A 75 -16.79 6.07 -15.55
N GLY A 76 -15.59 5.80 -15.02
CA GLY A 76 -14.36 6.33 -15.58
C GLY A 76 -14.11 5.89 -17.02
N GLN A 77 -14.36 4.61 -17.33
CA GLN A 77 -14.24 4.06 -18.67
C GLN A 77 -15.24 4.70 -19.66
N ALA A 78 -16.47 4.93 -19.23
CA ALA A 78 -17.49 5.60 -20.05
C ALA A 78 -17.14 7.07 -20.36
N LEU A 79 -16.33 7.71 -19.53
CA LEU A 79 -15.85 9.08 -19.70
C LEU A 79 -14.49 9.16 -20.40
N SER A 80 -13.84 8.04 -20.63
CA SER A 80 -12.49 7.98 -21.24
C SER A 80 -12.59 7.95 -22.76
N GLU A 81 -11.74 8.70 -23.44
CA GLU A 81 -11.55 8.60 -24.87
C GLU A 81 -10.79 7.32 -25.28
N ASN A 82 -10.13 6.67 -24.32
CA ASN A 82 -9.40 5.43 -24.51
C ASN A 82 -10.27 4.23 -24.10
N ALA A 83 -10.63 3.37 -25.04
CA ALA A 83 -11.44 2.15 -24.79
C ALA A 83 -10.67 1.05 -24.01
N LYS A 84 -9.66 1.40 -23.22
CA LYS A 84 -8.83 0.45 -22.48
C LYS A 84 -9.58 -0.05 -21.24
N LYS A 85 -9.63 -1.37 -21.07
CA LYS A 85 -10.16 -1.98 -19.84
C LYS A 85 -9.19 -1.71 -18.68
N THR A 86 -9.72 -1.17 -17.59
CA THR A 86 -9.00 -1.06 -16.31
C THR A 86 -9.37 -2.23 -15.40
N CYS A 87 -8.37 -2.94 -14.90
CA CYS A 87 -8.53 -4.03 -13.94
C CYS A 87 -8.82 -3.50 -12.54
N ILE A 88 -9.45 -4.34 -11.70
CA ILE A 88 -9.77 -4.01 -10.30
C ILE A 88 -9.20 -5.05 -9.34
N ALA A 89 -8.57 -4.57 -8.25
CA ALA A 89 -8.01 -5.43 -7.22
C ALA A 89 -8.33 -4.90 -5.82
N PRO A 90 -9.05 -5.64 -4.99
CA PRO A 90 -9.23 -5.31 -3.59
C PRO A 90 -7.99 -5.72 -2.78
N ILE A 91 -7.69 -4.96 -1.71
CA ILE A 91 -6.77 -5.37 -0.66
C ILE A 91 -7.59 -6.00 0.46
N VAL A 92 -7.20 -7.18 0.89
CA VAL A 92 -7.86 -7.94 1.96
C VAL A 92 -6.82 -8.45 2.97
N SER A 93 -7.22 -8.61 4.23
CA SER A 93 -6.32 -9.09 5.29
C SER A 93 -6.82 -10.39 5.94
N SER A 94 -8.02 -10.85 5.55
CA SER A 94 -8.64 -12.07 6.09
C SER A 94 -9.57 -12.74 5.08
N ARG A 95 -9.81 -14.04 5.25
CA ARG A 95 -10.81 -14.79 4.47
C ARG A 95 -12.17 -14.12 4.54
N LYS A 96 -12.54 -13.61 5.72
CA LYS A 96 -13.80 -12.90 5.93
C LYS A 96 -13.91 -11.67 5.03
N SER A 97 -12.88 -10.84 4.96
CA SER A 97 -12.87 -9.63 4.11
C SER A 97 -12.89 -9.99 2.63
N ALA A 98 -12.12 -11.02 2.20
CA ALA A 98 -12.13 -11.53 0.84
C ALA A 98 -13.54 -12.01 0.43
N LYS A 99 -14.14 -12.87 1.26
CA LYS A 99 -15.49 -13.37 1.03
C LYS A 99 -16.54 -12.26 0.93
N VAL A 100 -16.45 -11.26 1.80
CA VAL A 100 -17.43 -10.14 1.80
C VAL A 100 -17.31 -9.35 0.51
N ILE A 101 -16.10 -8.91 0.14
CA ILE A 101 -15.93 -8.04 -1.02
C ILE A 101 -16.26 -8.75 -2.34
N LEU A 102 -15.77 -9.98 -2.53
CA LEU A 102 -16.05 -10.76 -3.75
C LEU A 102 -17.54 -11.08 -3.89
N LYS A 103 -18.21 -11.45 -2.78
CA LYS A 103 -19.66 -11.68 -2.78
C LYS A 103 -20.46 -10.41 -3.08
N MET A 104 -20.02 -9.25 -2.59
CA MET A 104 -20.69 -7.98 -2.88
C MET A 104 -20.56 -7.60 -4.34
N TRP A 105 -19.37 -7.73 -4.92
CA TRP A 105 -19.15 -7.45 -6.34
C TRP A 105 -19.93 -8.41 -7.25
N ASP A 106 -19.94 -9.69 -6.90
CA ASP A 106 -20.77 -10.70 -7.60
C ASP A 106 -22.25 -10.33 -7.58
N ARG A 107 -22.82 -10.06 -6.40
CA ARG A 107 -24.25 -9.80 -6.26
C ARG A 107 -24.71 -8.47 -6.85
N LYS A 108 -23.91 -7.40 -6.64
CA LYS A 108 -24.30 -6.04 -7.04
C LYS A 108 -24.00 -5.75 -8.49
N TYR A 109 -22.88 -6.29 -9.01
CA TYR A 109 -22.36 -5.92 -10.32
C TYR A 109 -22.19 -7.10 -11.28
N ASN A 110 -22.49 -8.33 -10.86
CA ASN A 110 -22.23 -9.57 -11.61
C ASN A 110 -20.78 -9.63 -12.14
N THR A 111 -19.81 -9.28 -11.28
CA THR A 111 -18.39 -9.24 -11.60
C THR A 111 -17.55 -9.77 -10.45
N THR A 112 -16.26 -9.98 -10.71
CA THR A 112 -15.27 -10.37 -9.68
C THR A 112 -13.98 -9.60 -9.88
N ALA A 113 -13.02 -9.77 -8.96
CA ALA A 113 -11.69 -9.15 -9.02
C ALA A 113 -10.90 -9.60 -10.25
N ASP A 114 -10.02 -8.75 -10.76
CA ASP A 114 -9.01 -9.10 -11.77
C ASP A 114 -7.70 -9.55 -11.11
N ALA A 115 -7.48 -9.17 -9.86
CA ALA A 115 -6.43 -9.65 -8.97
C ALA A 115 -6.85 -9.41 -7.51
N VAL A 116 -6.20 -10.04 -6.55
CA VAL A 116 -6.39 -9.79 -5.10
C VAL A 116 -5.03 -9.56 -4.46
N VAL A 117 -4.94 -8.56 -3.58
CA VAL A 117 -3.77 -8.33 -2.73
C VAL A 117 -4.11 -8.76 -1.30
N ILE A 118 -3.35 -9.69 -0.75
CA ILE A 118 -3.43 -10.09 0.66
C ILE A 118 -2.42 -9.25 1.44
N GLU A 119 -2.91 -8.34 2.27
CA GLU A 119 -2.06 -7.54 3.13
C GLU A 119 -1.91 -8.22 4.48
N GLY A 120 -0.70 -8.70 4.76
CA GLY A 120 -0.36 -9.37 6.00
C GLY A 120 -0.07 -8.43 7.17
N PRO A 121 -0.03 -8.97 8.41
CA PRO A 121 0.14 -8.19 9.63
C PRO A 121 1.53 -7.54 9.77
N LEU A 122 2.49 -7.90 8.92
CA LEU A 122 3.83 -7.29 8.85
C LEU A 122 3.93 -6.15 7.84
N ALA A 123 2.80 -5.74 7.23
CA ALA A 123 2.76 -4.62 6.30
C ALA A 123 3.12 -3.29 6.96
N GLY A 124 3.41 -2.30 6.15
CA GLY A 124 3.65 -0.91 6.54
C GLY A 124 2.43 -0.02 6.35
N GLY A 125 2.45 1.14 6.99
CA GLY A 125 1.33 2.05 6.94
C GLY A 125 0.13 1.54 7.73
N HIS A 126 -1.07 1.81 7.23
CA HIS A 126 -2.31 1.37 7.86
C HIS A 126 -2.50 -0.13 7.73
N LEU A 127 -2.84 -0.78 8.83
CA LEU A 127 -3.00 -2.23 8.91
C LEU A 127 -4.48 -2.61 8.96
N GLY A 128 -4.86 -3.58 8.16
CA GLY A 128 -6.22 -4.15 8.12
C GLY A 128 -6.55 -5.08 9.31
N PHE A 129 -5.92 -4.87 10.46
CA PHE A 129 -6.02 -5.65 11.68
C PHE A 129 -6.38 -4.74 12.86
N SER A 130 -7.04 -5.28 13.88
CA SER A 130 -7.16 -4.64 15.18
C SER A 130 -5.86 -4.77 15.99
N TYR A 131 -5.72 -3.97 17.05
CA TYR A 131 -4.58 -4.11 17.97
C TYR A 131 -4.54 -5.51 18.62
N ASP A 132 -5.69 -6.06 18.97
CA ASP A 132 -5.77 -7.39 19.59
C ASP A 132 -5.33 -8.49 18.62
N GLU A 133 -5.75 -8.44 17.36
CA GLU A 133 -5.31 -9.37 16.32
C GLU A 133 -3.79 -9.27 16.06
N LEU A 134 -3.22 -8.07 16.02
CA LEU A 134 -1.78 -7.88 15.90
C LEU A 134 -1.03 -8.47 17.10
N HIS A 135 -1.56 -8.26 18.31
CA HIS A 135 -1.00 -8.83 19.53
C HIS A 135 -1.04 -10.36 19.53
N GLU A 136 -2.19 -10.93 19.21
CA GLU A 136 -2.35 -12.39 19.11
C GLU A 136 -1.42 -13.03 18.09
N LEU A 137 -1.14 -12.33 16.98
CA LEU A 137 -0.20 -12.78 15.96
C LEU A 137 1.27 -12.50 16.33
N GLY A 138 1.53 -11.73 17.41
CA GLY A 138 2.86 -11.29 17.78
C GLY A 138 3.48 -10.30 16.79
N ALA A 139 2.62 -9.57 16.06
CA ALA A 139 3.01 -8.59 15.04
C ALA A 139 2.96 -7.14 15.53
N ASP A 140 2.60 -6.91 16.78
CA ASP A 140 2.45 -5.60 17.44
C ASP A 140 3.73 -5.10 18.12
N THR A 141 4.67 -6.00 18.38
CA THR A 141 5.94 -5.70 19.06
C THR A 141 7.10 -5.62 18.07
N MET A 142 8.19 -5.06 18.58
CA MET A 142 9.44 -4.87 17.87
C MET A 142 9.73 -6.01 16.89
N ALA A 143 9.71 -5.64 15.62
CA ALA A 143 10.14 -6.39 14.47
C ALA A 143 9.94 -7.91 14.58
N SER A 144 8.71 -8.32 14.79
CA SER A 144 8.26 -9.70 14.53
C SER A 144 9.00 -10.86 15.23
N LYS A 145 9.80 -10.62 16.27
CA LYS A 145 10.46 -11.71 17.02
C LYS A 145 9.48 -12.77 17.55
N ASN A 146 8.26 -12.36 17.84
CA ASN A 146 7.19 -13.21 18.35
C ASN A 146 6.13 -13.51 17.30
N TYR A 147 6.37 -13.15 16.04
CA TYR A 147 5.40 -13.33 14.97
C TYR A 147 5.11 -14.81 14.71
N LYS A 148 3.85 -15.16 14.81
CA LYS A 148 3.35 -16.53 14.59
C LYS A 148 3.05 -16.71 13.10
N ARG A 149 4.11 -16.83 12.29
CA ARG A 149 4.03 -16.97 10.82
C ARG A 149 3.03 -18.05 10.41
N GLU A 150 3.16 -19.25 10.95
CA GLU A 150 2.31 -20.41 10.61
C GLU A 150 0.81 -20.10 10.75
N LYS A 151 0.43 -19.34 11.79
CA LYS A 151 -0.98 -18.97 11.99
C LYS A 151 -1.51 -18.07 10.88
N TYR A 152 -0.68 -17.16 10.35
CA TYR A 152 -1.10 -16.30 9.26
C TYR A 152 -0.93 -16.97 7.88
N ASP A 153 -0.01 -17.90 7.74
CA ASP A 153 0.13 -18.73 6.54
C ASP A 153 -1.15 -19.53 6.25
N ASP A 154 -1.82 -20.02 7.29
CA ASP A 154 -3.12 -20.68 7.13
C ASP A 154 -4.21 -19.71 6.69
N GLU A 155 -4.22 -18.47 7.20
CA GLU A 155 -5.14 -17.43 6.73
C GLU A 155 -4.89 -17.07 5.26
N ILE A 156 -3.62 -17.00 4.82
CA ILE A 156 -3.28 -16.77 3.41
C ILE A 156 -3.86 -17.87 2.52
N LYS A 157 -3.68 -19.15 2.89
CA LYS A 157 -4.24 -20.30 2.15
C LYS A 157 -5.76 -20.21 2.09
N ASP A 158 -6.40 -19.90 3.21
CA ASP A 158 -7.85 -19.75 3.32
C ASP A 158 -8.40 -18.62 2.42
N ILE A 159 -7.66 -17.50 2.32
CA ILE A 159 -8.01 -16.41 1.40
C ILE A 159 -7.87 -16.88 -0.05
N ILE A 160 -6.78 -17.56 -0.37
CA ILE A 160 -6.55 -18.09 -1.73
C ILE A 160 -7.67 -19.05 -2.12
N GLU A 161 -8.06 -19.98 -1.24
CA GLU A 161 -9.19 -20.89 -1.48
C GLU A 161 -10.50 -20.12 -1.75
N GLU A 162 -10.78 -19.07 -0.98
CA GLU A 162 -11.97 -18.24 -1.22
C GLU A 162 -11.93 -17.57 -2.59
N VAL A 163 -10.76 -17.09 -3.05
CA VAL A 163 -10.57 -16.50 -4.37
C VAL A 163 -10.82 -17.54 -5.48
N ARG A 164 -10.31 -18.78 -5.32
CA ARG A 164 -10.48 -19.86 -6.31
C ARG A 164 -11.96 -20.19 -6.55
N ILE A 165 -12.84 -20.07 -5.55
CA ILE A 165 -14.30 -20.23 -5.73
C ILE A 165 -14.83 -19.24 -6.80
N TYR A 166 -14.33 -18.01 -6.81
CA TYR A 166 -14.74 -16.99 -7.77
C TYR A 166 -14.03 -17.14 -9.13
N GLU A 167 -12.81 -17.69 -9.16
CA GLU A 167 -12.18 -18.11 -10.43
C GLU A 167 -13.06 -19.12 -11.16
N ASP A 168 -13.46 -20.18 -10.46
CA ASP A 168 -14.31 -21.23 -11.01
C ASP A 168 -15.67 -20.68 -11.46
N LYS A 169 -16.29 -19.86 -10.61
CA LYS A 169 -17.59 -19.27 -10.90
C LYS A 169 -17.60 -18.39 -12.14
N PHE A 170 -16.56 -17.58 -12.32
CA PHE A 170 -16.47 -16.63 -13.43
C PHE A 170 -15.65 -17.13 -14.63
N GLY A 171 -15.07 -18.33 -14.52
CA GLY A 171 -14.23 -18.93 -15.57
C GLY A 171 -13.01 -18.07 -15.90
N LYS A 172 -12.40 -17.44 -14.90
CA LYS A 172 -11.35 -16.44 -15.08
C LYS A 172 -10.29 -16.59 -13.99
N LYS A 173 -8.99 -16.58 -14.36
CA LYS A 173 -7.89 -16.54 -13.41
C LYS A 173 -7.91 -15.22 -12.64
N ILE A 174 -7.74 -15.28 -11.32
CA ILE A 174 -7.64 -14.15 -10.40
C ILE A 174 -6.30 -14.26 -9.66
N PRO A 175 -5.20 -13.66 -10.17
CA PRO A 175 -3.91 -13.71 -9.50
C PRO A 175 -3.99 -13.15 -8.08
N VAL A 176 -3.30 -13.82 -7.15
CA VAL A 176 -3.23 -13.41 -5.74
C VAL A 176 -1.80 -12.99 -5.42
N PHE A 177 -1.65 -11.78 -4.89
CA PHE A 177 -0.38 -11.22 -4.46
C PHE A 177 -0.33 -11.08 -2.95
N VAL A 178 0.73 -11.58 -2.30
CA VAL A 178 0.94 -11.42 -0.86
C VAL A 178 1.81 -10.19 -0.61
N ALA A 179 1.37 -9.35 0.31
CA ALA A 179 2.04 -8.13 0.77
C ALA A 179 2.28 -8.17 2.28
N GLY A 180 3.29 -7.44 2.73
CA GLY A 180 3.60 -7.31 4.15
C GLY A 180 4.64 -8.30 4.65
N GLY A 181 5.79 -7.77 5.07
CA GLY A 181 6.91 -8.55 5.58
C GLY A 181 7.82 -9.17 4.51
N ILE A 182 7.51 -9.00 3.24
CA ILE A 182 8.35 -9.49 2.14
C ILE A 182 9.56 -8.56 1.99
N TYR A 183 10.77 -9.11 2.13
CA TYR A 183 12.01 -8.35 2.03
C TYR A 183 13.06 -9.04 1.17
N THR A 184 13.17 -10.37 1.24
CA THR A 184 14.14 -11.18 0.50
C THR A 184 13.43 -12.13 -0.47
N ARG A 185 14.23 -12.79 -1.31
CA ARG A 185 13.79 -13.87 -2.18
C ARG A 185 13.14 -15.01 -1.37
N GLU A 186 13.71 -15.40 -0.23
CA GLU A 186 13.14 -16.43 0.63
C GLU A 186 11.74 -16.08 1.13
N ASP A 187 11.51 -14.81 1.49
CA ASP A 187 10.16 -14.34 1.87
C ASP A 187 9.19 -14.45 0.69
N MET A 188 9.63 -14.11 -0.52
CA MET A 188 8.85 -14.25 -1.75
C MET A 188 8.54 -15.71 -2.06
N GLU A 189 9.55 -16.58 -2.06
CA GLU A 189 9.41 -18.02 -2.32
C GLU A 189 8.48 -18.68 -1.29
N HIS A 190 8.56 -18.25 -0.02
CA HIS A 190 7.63 -18.69 1.01
C HIS A 190 6.18 -18.32 0.66
N ALA A 191 5.91 -17.08 0.32
CA ALA A 191 4.57 -16.65 -0.08
C ALA A 191 4.05 -17.43 -1.30
N MET A 192 4.89 -17.65 -2.30
CA MET A 192 4.54 -18.43 -3.48
C MET A 192 4.29 -19.91 -3.14
N SER A 193 5.02 -20.47 -2.17
CA SER A 193 4.80 -21.86 -1.70
C SER A 193 3.43 -22.05 -1.02
N LEU A 194 2.83 -20.97 -0.52
CA LEU A 194 1.47 -20.99 0.02
C LEU A 194 0.38 -20.92 -1.07
N GLY A 195 0.76 -20.74 -2.32
CA GLY A 195 -0.13 -20.67 -3.48
C GLY A 195 -0.38 -19.26 -4.03
N ALA A 196 0.37 -18.25 -3.58
CA ALA A 196 0.35 -16.94 -4.19
C ALA A 196 0.93 -16.96 -5.61
N ASP A 197 0.41 -16.09 -6.48
CA ASP A 197 0.90 -15.90 -7.85
C ASP A 197 2.04 -14.87 -7.93
N GLY A 198 2.29 -14.14 -6.83
CA GLY A 198 3.36 -13.15 -6.71
C GLY A 198 3.34 -12.42 -5.39
N VAL A 199 4.16 -11.38 -5.28
CA VAL A 199 4.27 -10.56 -4.05
C VAL A 199 4.18 -9.07 -4.35
N GLN A 200 3.79 -8.29 -3.33
CA GLN A 200 3.84 -6.83 -3.36
C GLN A 200 4.83 -6.35 -2.29
N MET A 201 5.80 -5.55 -2.70
CA MET A 201 6.84 -5.02 -1.84
C MET A 201 6.89 -3.50 -1.92
N GLY A 202 7.15 -2.83 -0.80
CA GLY A 202 7.27 -1.38 -0.74
C GLY A 202 8.53 -0.94 0.01
N THR A 203 8.66 -1.32 1.25
CA THR A 203 9.66 -0.83 2.20
C THR A 203 11.11 -0.95 1.70
N ARG A 204 11.50 -2.07 1.10
CA ARG A 204 12.86 -2.27 0.57
C ARG A 204 13.18 -1.29 -0.57
N PHE A 205 12.18 -0.92 -1.37
CA PHE A 205 12.37 0.02 -2.47
C PHE A 205 12.47 1.48 -2.04
N VAL A 206 12.13 1.81 -0.79
CA VAL A 206 12.34 3.16 -0.23
C VAL A 206 13.83 3.48 -0.15
N THR A 207 14.66 2.53 0.27
CA THR A 207 16.11 2.70 0.40
C THR A 207 16.84 2.40 -0.91
N THR A 208 16.34 2.95 -2.01
CA THR A 208 16.99 2.82 -3.33
C THR A 208 17.42 4.18 -3.88
N TYR A 209 18.40 4.16 -4.77
CA TYR A 209 18.86 5.35 -5.50
C TYR A 209 17.77 5.90 -6.42
N GLU A 210 16.87 5.05 -6.90
CA GLU A 210 15.79 5.41 -7.82
C GLU A 210 14.55 5.96 -7.09
N CYS A 211 14.41 5.74 -5.79
CA CYS A 211 13.32 6.28 -5.00
C CYS A 211 13.45 7.81 -4.87
N ASP A 212 12.37 8.54 -5.13
CA ASP A 212 12.31 10.00 -5.09
C ASP A 212 12.15 10.58 -3.67
N ALA A 213 12.09 9.73 -2.65
CA ALA A 213 12.07 10.21 -1.26
C ALA A 213 13.36 11.03 -0.96
N PRO A 214 13.28 12.08 -0.13
CA PRO A 214 14.45 12.82 0.32
C PRO A 214 15.51 11.92 0.96
N ASP A 215 16.76 12.33 0.89
CA ASP A 215 17.87 11.53 1.45
C ASP A 215 17.71 11.29 2.95
N ASP A 216 17.25 12.28 3.72
CA ASP A 216 16.95 12.17 5.15
C ASP A 216 15.88 11.12 5.43
N TYR A 217 14.84 11.07 4.58
CA TYR A 217 13.80 10.05 4.66
C TYR A 217 14.40 8.64 4.51
N LYS A 218 15.26 8.44 3.51
CA LYS A 218 15.93 7.15 3.27
C LYS A 218 16.90 6.82 4.38
N GLN A 219 17.63 7.83 4.89
CA GLN A 219 18.59 7.65 5.96
C GLN A 219 17.90 7.21 7.26
N THR A 220 16.72 7.75 7.57
CA THR A 220 15.92 7.30 8.72
C THR A 220 15.60 5.79 8.68
N TYR A 221 15.37 5.23 7.49
CA TYR A 221 15.18 3.78 7.35
C TYR A 221 16.48 2.99 7.55
N ILE A 222 17.60 3.52 7.05
CA ILE A 222 18.92 2.87 7.16
C ILE A 222 19.41 2.88 8.61
N ASP A 223 19.13 3.94 9.36
CA ASP A 223 19.53 4.10 10.75
C ASP A 223 18.58 3.39 11.72
N ALA A 224 17.36 3.04 11.26
CA ALA A 224 16.35 2.39 12.09
C ALA A 224 16.82 1.03 12.58
N LYS A 225 16.67 0.80 13.87
CA LYS A 225 16.86 -0.50 14.49
C LYS A 225 15.51 -1.22 14.62
N GLU A 226 15.59 -2.48 14.96
CA GLU A 226 14.43 -3.31 15.18
C GLU A 226 13.44 -2.71 16.19
N GLU A 227 13.94 -2.15 17.28
CA GLU A 227 13.18 -1.49 18.35
C GLU A 227 12.53 -0.16 17.94
N ASP A 228 12.95 0.41 16.79
CA ASP A 228 12.38 1.65 16.28
C ASP A 228 11.16 1.41 15.38
N ILE A 229 10.86 0.15 15.03
CA ILE A 229 9.67 -0.19 14.26
C ILE A 229 8.50 -0.37 15.22
N VAL A 230 7.52 0.55 15.16
CA VAL A 230 6.44 0.63 16.15
C VAL A 230 5.06 0.67 15.50
N ILE A 231 4.05 0.23 16.27
CA ILE A 231 2.64 0.43 15.91
C ILE A 231 2.13 1.71 16.55
N THR A 232 1.49 2.54 15.77
CA THR A 232 0.89 3.81 16.20
C THR A 232 -0.59 3.88 15.88
N LYS A 233 -1.31 4.73 16.62
CA LYS A 233 -2.71 5.03 16.34
C LYS A 233 -2.79 6.07 15.22
N SER A 234 -3.38 5.67 14.10
CA SER A 234 -3.61 6.59 12.98
C SER A 234 -4.93 7.36 13.13
N PRO A 235 -4.99 8.61 12.63
CA PRO A 235 -6.24 9.38 12.51
C PRO A 235 -7.35 8.71 11.69
N VAL A 236 -7.02 7.74 10.85
CA VAL A 236 -8.00 6.91 10.09
C VAL A 236 -8.67 5.84 10.95
N GLY A 237 -8.31 5.72 12.23
CA GLY A 237 -8.90 4.75 13.15
C GLY A 237 -8.31 3.35 13.08
N MET A 238 -7.32 3.11 12.21
CA MET A 238 -6.59 1.84 12.06
C MET A 238 -5.24 1.91 12.76
N PRO A 239 -4.67 0.79 13.23
CA PRO A 239 -3.26 0.74 13.58
C PRO A 239 -2.39 1.09 12.39
N GLY A 240 -1.25 1.73 12.63
CA GLY A 240 -0.27 2.04 11.58
C GLY A 240 1.12 1.64 12.01
N ARG A 241 1.94 1.08 11.11
CA ARG A 241 3.34 0.78 11.40
C ARG A 241 4.25 1.82 10.82
N ALA A 242 5.15 2.35 11.65
CA ALA A 242 6.06 3.43 11.29
C ALA A 242 7.42 3.28 12.00
N VAL A 243 8.42 4.01 11.49
CA VAL A 243 9.69 4.23 12.20
C VAL A 243 9.46 5.22 13.33
N ARG A 244 9.89 4.88 14.55
CA ARG A 244 9.86 5.76 15.71
C ARG A 244 10.82 6.94 15.50
N ASN A 245 10.33 8.13 15.78
CA ASN A 245 11.08 9.38 15.72
C ASN A 245 10.53 10.39 16.73
N ASP A 246 11.09 11.61 16.74
CA ASP A 246 10.69 12.69 17.64
C ASP A 246 9.20 13.07 17.50
N PHE A 247 8.63 12.99 16.30
CA PHE A 247 7.21 13.20 16.09
C PHE A 247 6.37 12.18 16.85
N MET A 248 6.72 10.90 16.77
CA MET A 248 6.05 9.82 17.49
C MET A 248 6.17 9.94 19.00
N ASP A 249 7.34 10.38 19.49
CA ASP A 249 7.56 10.57 20.92
C ASP A 249 6.77 11.77 21.46
N ARG A 250 6.61 12.83 20.69
CA ARG A 250 5.72 13.96 21.04
C ARG A 250 4.26 13.58 21.12
N LEU A 251 3.79 12.67 20.26
CA LEU A 251 2.42 12.15 20.31
C LEU A 251 2.08 11.46 21.64
N LYS A 252 3.08 10.91 22.36
CA LYS A 252 2.89 10.35 23.71
C LYS A 252 2.55 11.41 24.75
N SER A 253 2.94 12.66 24.51
CA SER A 253 2.65 13.80 25.40
C SER A 253 1.29 14.43 25.14
N GLY A 254 0.61 14.07 24.07
CA GLY A 254 -0.74 14.54 23.70
C GLY A 254 -0.90 14.83 22.20
N PRO A 255 -2.11 15.24 21.81
CA PRO A 255 -2.39 15.56 20.40
C PRO A 255 -1.56 16.73 19.88
N ILE A 256 -1.10 16.62 18.64
CA ILE A 256 -0.38 17.70 17.94
C ILE A 256 -1.41 18.60 17.24
N PRO A 257 -1.39 19.91 17.46
CA PRO A 257 -2.32 20.86 16.83
C PRO A 257 -2.25 20.80 15.30
N ILE A 258 -3.42 20.75 14.66
CA ILE A 258 -3.55 20.78 13.20
C ILE A 258 -3.33 22.20 12.72
N ARG A 259 -2.27 22.47 11.97
CA ARG A 259 -1.95 23.79 11.42
C ARG A 259 -2.78 24.09 10.18
N HIS A 260 -2.93 23.10 9.30
CA HIS A 260 -3.68 23.21 8.06
C HIS A 260 -4.45 21.94 7.78
N CYS A 261 -5.73 22.05 7.40
CA CYS A 261 -6.54 20.91 7.02
C CYS A 261 -6.94 20.98 5.55
N CYS A 262 -6.53 20.00 4.77
CA CYS A 262 -6.86 19.86 3.35
C CYS A 262 -8.09 18.97 3.08
N ASN A 263 -8.84 18.59 4.14
CA ASN A 263 -10.05 17.77 4.02
C ASN A 263 -9.80 16.45 3.25
N CYS A 264 -8.71 15.77 3.56
CA CYS A 264 -8.22 14.58 2.86
C CYS A 264 -8.98 13.29 3.16
N LEU A 265 -9.52 13.18 4.39
CA LEU A 265 -10.29 12.02 4.85
C LEU A 265 -11.78 12.35 4.92
N ALA A 266 -12.63 11.33 4.81
CA ALA A 266 -14.06 11.49 5.03
C ALA A 266 -14.33 12.01 6.46
N THR A 267 -15.29 12.94 6.60
CA THR A 267 -15.60 13.59 7.89
C THR A 267 -16.06 12.62 8.97
N SER A 268 -16.62 11.47 8.58
CA SER A 268 -16.98 10.38 9.49
C SER A 268 -15.77 9.67 10.08
N ILE A 269 -14.59 9.82 9.47
CA ILE A 269 -13.33 9.18 9.91
C ILE A 269 -12.46 10.19 10.66
N CYS A 270 -12.40 11.44 10.18
CA CYS A 270 -11.52 12.48 10.69
C CYS A 270 -12.31 13.59 11.41
N ASP A 271 -12.50 13.43 12.72
CA ASP A 271 -12.95 14.52 13.58
C ASP A 271 -11.72 15.30 14.10
N ARG A 272 -11.54 16.53 13.61
CA ARG A 272 -10.42 17.41 13.98
C ARG A 272 -10.27 17.70 15.46
N LYS A 273 -11.33 17.50 16.25
CA LYS A 273 -11.32 17.73 17.70
C LYS A 273 -10.74 16.55 18.50
N THR A 274 -10.75 15.38 17.90
CA THR A 274 -10.43 14.13 18.60
C THR A 274 -9.23 13.38 18.01
N ILE A 275 -8.83 13.68 16.77
CA ILE A 275 -7.67 13.01 16.15
C ILE A 275 -6.37 13.48 16.79
N PRO A 276 -5.38 12.57 16.91
CA PRO A 276 -4.10 12.88 17.56
C PRO A 276 -3.21 13.82 16.73
N TYR A 277 -3.35 13.85 15.40
CA TYR A 277 -2.58 14.69 14.47
C TYR A 277 -3.23 14.68 13.07
N CYS A 278 -2.81 15.60 12.19
CA CYS A 278 -3.21 15.56 10.78
C CYS A 278 -2.29 14.61 9.99
N ILE A 279 -2.85 13.49 9.49
CA ILE A 279 -2.05 12.49 8.77
C ILE A 279 -1.44 13.05 7.47
N THR A 280 -2.19 13.82 6.71
CA THR A 280 -1.67 14.42 5.47
C THR A 280 -0.54 15.39 5.74
N GLU A 281 -0.66 16.24 6.79
CA GLU A 281 0.41 17.13 7.20
C GLU A 281 1.67 16.34 7.57
N ALA A 282 1.53 15.29 8.38
CA ALA A 282 2.66 14.47 8.81
C ALA A 282 3.34 13.71 7.65
N LEU A 283 2.57 13.23 6.67
CA LEU A 283 3.13 12.60 5.47
C LEU A 283 3.80 13.62 4.54
N CYS A 284 3.23 14.83 4.40
CA CYS A 284 3.84 15.91 3.62
C CYS A 284 5.13 16.39 4.28
N CYS A 285 5.19 16.47 5.61
CA CYS A 285 6.41 16.81 6.35
C CYS A 285 7.50 15.77 6.08
N ALA A 286 7.18 14.49 6.10
CA ALA A 286 8.12 13.43 5.76
C ALA A 286 8.67 13.59 4.33
N ALA A 287 7.80 13.88 3.36
CA ALA A 287 8.19 14.08 1.95
C ALA A 287 9.01 15.36 1.70
N ASN A 288 9.04 16.28 2.66
CA ASN A 288 9.77 17.57 2.56
C ASN A 288 10.91 17.71 3.58
N SER A 289 11.39 16.61 4.14
CA SER A 289 12.49 16.60 5.14
C SER A 289 12.20 17.42 6.42
N ASP A 290 10.94 17.59 6.80
CA ASP A 290 10.58 18.16 8.10
C ASP A 290 10.48 17.05 9.14
N GLU A 291 11.63 16.56 9.60
CA GLU A 291 11.74 15.44 10.53
C GLU A 291 10.94 15.65 11.82
N SER A 292 10.82 16.90 12.27
CA SER A 292 10.15 17.24 13.52
C SER A 292 8.64 16.94 13.50
N HIS A 293 8.04 16.80 12.31
CA HIS A 293 6.61 16.53 12.12
C HIS A 293 6.37 15.31 11.20
N ALA A 294 7.41 14.61 10.80
CA ALA A 294 7.35 13.56 9.81
C ALA A 294 6.78 12.25 10.37
N LEU A 295 5.79 11.68 9.70
CA LEU A 295 5.36 10.30 9.88
C LEU A 295 5.95 9.43 8.78
N LEU A 296 6.83 8.51 9.15
CA LEU A 296 7.49 7.61 8.22
C LEU A 296 6.90 6.20 8.36
N PHE A 297 5.91 5.89 7.54
CA PHE A 297 5.32 4.56 7.49
C PHE A 297 6.28 3.55 6.89
N CYS A 298 6.40 2.38 7.50
CA CYS A 298 7.28 1.31 7.05
C CYS A 298 6.72 -0.06 7.38
N GLY A 299 7.14 -1.09 6.65
CA GLY A 299 6.89 -2.49 7.01
C GLY A 299 7.74 -2.96 8.19
N ALA A 300 7.38 -4.09 8.77
CA ALA A 300 8.08 -4.65 9.94
C ALA A 300 9.57 -4.90 9.69
N ASN A 301 9.97 -5.16 8.45
CA ASN A 301 11.34 -5.46 8.04
C ASN A 301 12.17 -4.22 7.63
N ALA A 302 11.70 -2.98 7.89
CA ALA A 302 12.42 -1.76 7.50
C ALA A 302 13.83 -1.68 8.07
N TYR A 303 14.03 -2.12 9.30
CA TYR A 303 15.32 -2.14 9.99
C TYR A 303 16.41 -3.00 9.31
N ARG A 304 16.02 -3.84 8.32
CA ARG A 304 16.96 -4.67 7.54
C ARG A 304 17.69 -3.87 6.46
N ALA A 305 17.23 -2.65 6.16
CA ALA A 305 17.91 -1.73 5.26
C ALA A 305 19.19 -1.20 5.94
N THR A 306 20.35 -1.48 5.37
CA THR A 306 21.66 -1.03 5.92
C THR A 306 22.41 -0.10 4.99
N LYS A 307 21.89 0.11 3.77
CA LYS A 307 22.49 0.95 2.72
C LYS A 307 21.47 1.25 1.62
N LEU A 308 21.80 2.20 0.75
CA LEU A 308 21.07 2.36 -0.51
C LEU A 308 21.44 1.23 -1.47
N GLU A 309 20.43 0.71 -2.17
CA GLU A 309 20.58 -0.31 -3.20
C GLU A 309 20.07 0.23 -4.57
N HIS A 310 20.39 -0.43 -5.66
CA HIS A 310 19.73 -0.18 -6.93
C HIS A 310 18.52 -1.10 -7.10
N VAL A 311 17.42 -0.57 -7.65
CA VAL A 311 16.23 -1.38 -7.98
C VAL A 311 16.61 -2.58 -8.86
N ALA A 312 17.52 -2.39 -9.80
CA ALA A 312 17.99 -3.47 -10.68
C ALA A 312 18.65 -4.62 -9.91
N ASP A 313 19.42 -4.32 -8.85
CA ASP A 313 20.08 -5.34 -8.04
C ASP A 313 19.07 -6.11 -7.19
N ILE A 314 18.09 -5.39 -6.59
CA ILE A 314 16.99 -6.00 -5.85
C ILE A 314 16.17 -6.91 -6.77
N MET A 315 15.81 -6.44 -7.95
CA MET A 315 15.03 -7.24 -8.91
C MET A 315 15.80 -8.46 -9.38
N LYS A 316 17.11 -8.32 -9.60
CA LYS A 316 17.96 -9.46 -9.95
C LYS A 316 17.96 -10.51 -8.85
N GLU A 317 18.18 -10.11 -7.59
CA GLU A 317 18.13 -11.01 -6.42
C GLU A 317 16.82 -11.78 -6.34
N LEU A 318 15.70 -11.07 -6.55
CA LEU A 318 14.37 -11.65 -6.42
C LEU A 318 14.00 -12.58 -7.57
N THR A 319 14.51 -12.35 -8.80
CA THR A 319 14.04 -13.04 -10.02
C THR A 319 15.11 -13.87 -10.73
N GLU A 320 16.35 -13.93 -10.23
CA GLU A 320 17.41 -14.75 -10.84
C GLU A 320 17.01 -16.24 -10.74
N ASP A 321 16.96 -16.93 -11.89
CA ASP A 321 16.57 -18.33 -12.05
C ASP A 321 15.07 -18.67 -11.86
N ILE A 322 14.14 -17.71 -12.01
CA ILE A 322 12.70 -17.96 -12.15
C ILE A 322 12.32 -18.21 -13.60
#